data_b2bf0e963853248f12da377d0c179f46
#
_entry.id   b2bf0e963853248f12da377d0c179f46
#
_cell.length_a   1.000
_cell.length_b   1.000
_cell.length_c   1.000
_cell.angle_alpha   90.00
_cell.angle_beta   90.00
_cell.angle_gamma   90.00
#
_symmetry.space_group_name_H-M   'P 1'
#
loop_
_entity.id
_entity.type
_entity.pdbx_description
1 polymer ?
#
loop_
_entity_poly.entity_id
_entity_poly.type
_entity_poly.pdbx_seq_one_letter_code
_entity_poly.pdbx_strand_id
1 'polypeptide(L)' 'MVLLTPKEAATLLKVSGSWLAKARMRGDGPPYMRIGRSIRYNLAALIQWMKSRQRLSTSEQ' A
#
# COMPACT_ATOMS: atom_id res chain seq x y z
N MET A 1 -15.96 -5.64 2.14
CA MET A 1 -14.54 -5.44 1.82
C MET A 1 -14.43 -4.47 0.67
N VAL A 2 -13.61 -3.46 0.83
CA VAL A 2 -13.36 -2.50 -0.24
C VAL A 2 -12.01 -2.82 -0.87
N LEU A 3 -12.03 -3.05 -2.18
CA LEU A 3 -10.82 -3.38 -2.90
C LEU A 3 -10.39 -2.18 -3.75
N LEU A 4 -9.11 -1.92 -3.74
CA LEU A 4 -8.54 -0.81 -4.51
C LEU A 4 -7.68 -1.38 -5.63
N THR A 5 -7.71 -0.69 -6.77
CA THR A 5 -6.74 -0.98 -7.82
C THR A 5 -5.37 -0.48 -7.38
N PRO A 6 -4.29 -0.96 -8.01
CA PRO A 6 -2.96 -0.43 -7.68
C PRO A 6 -2.89 1.08 -7.83
N LYS A 7 -3.57 1.64 -8.83
CA LYS A 7 -3.56 3.08 -9.03
C LYS A 7 -4.24 3.80 -7.88
N GLU A 8 -5.38 3.27 -7.44
CA GLU A 8 -6.10 3.87 -6.32
C GLU A 8 -5.29 3.78 -5.04
N ALA A 9 -4.63 2.63 -4.83
CA ALA A 9 -3.81 2.45 -3.64
C ALA A 9 -2.63 3.42 -3.65
N ALA A 10 -1.99 3.58 -4.81
CA ALA A 10 -0.86 4.51 -4.92
C ALA A 10 -1.31 5.93 -4.63
N THR A 11 -2.49 6.30 -5.12
CA THR A 11 -3.04 7.63 -4.87
C THR A 11 -3.27 7.85 -3.38
N LEU A 12 -3.84 6.85 -2.72
CA LEU A 12 -4.11 6.94 -1.29
C LEU A 12 -2.82 7.07 -0.51
N LEU A 13 -1.80 6.32 -0.89
CA LEU A 13 -0.50 6.37 -0.22
C LEU A 13 0.33 7.58 -0.64
N LYS A 14 -0.09 8.25 -1.68
CA LYS A 14 0.61 9.40 -2.25
C LYS A 14 2.01 9.03 -2.72
N VAL A 15 2.09 7.88 -3.36
CA VAL A 15 3.33 7.42 -3.99
C VAL A 15 3.04 7.15 -5.45
N SER A 16 4.09 6.97 -6.24
CA SER A 16 3.91 6.65 -7.65
C SER A 16 3.49 5.20 -7.80
N GLY A 17 2.83 4.90 -8.91
CA GLY A 17 2.49 3.52 -9.22
C GLY A 17 3.74 2.66 -9.35
N SER A 18 4.81 3.25 -9.88
CA SER A 18 6.07 2.56 -10.03
C SER A 18 6.67 2.19 -8.68
N TRP A 19 6.59 3.10 -7.71
CA TRP A 19 7.06 2.83 -6.37
C TRP A 19 6.31 1.63 -5.77
N LEU A 20 4.98 1.65 -5.92
CA LEU A 20 4.15 0.61 -5.35
C LEU A 20 4.43 -0.74 -6.01
N ALA A 21 4.61 -0.75 -7.32
CA ALA A 21 4.92 -1.97 -8.03
C ALA A 21 6.26 -2.55 -7.58
N LYS A 22 7.26 -1.69 -7.39
CA LYS A 22 8.57 -2.15 -6.94
C LYS A 22 8.50 -2.66 -5.50
N ALA A 23 7.73 -2.01 -4.66
CA ALA A 23 7.56 -2.46 -3.29
C ALA A 23 6.90 -3.84 -3.25
N ARG A 24 5.94 -4.07 -4.15
CA ARG A 24 5.29 -5.37 -4.24
C ARG A 24 6.29 -6.44 -4.65
N MET A 25 7.18 -6.12 -5.58
CA MET A 25 8.17 -7.08 -6.03
C MET A 25 9.21 -7.37 -4.97
N ARG A 26 9.57 -6.38 -4.17
CA ARG A 26 10.53 -6.57 -3.09
C ARG A 26 9.91 -7.28 -1.90
N GLY A 27 8.58 -7.21 -1.78
CA GLY A 27 7.88 -7.83 -0.66
C GLY A 27 7.86 -6.99 0.59
N ASP A 28 8.22 -5.71 0.50
CA ASP A 28 8.23 -4.85 1.67
C ASP A 28 7.14 -3.77 1.61
N GLY A 29 6.23 -3.89 0.66
CA GLY A 29 5.12 -2.97 0.56
C GLY A 29 3.89 -3.46 1.28
N PRO A 30 2.76 -2.77 1.08
CA PRO A 30 1.52 -3.19 1.74
C PRO A 30 1.03 -4.54 1.22
N PRO A 31 0.23 -5.24 2.01
CA PRO A 31 -0.32 -6.51 1.58
C PRO A 31 -1.26 -6.30 0.38
N TYR A 32 -1.27 -7.27 -0.50
CA TYR A 32 -2.10 -7.21 -1.69
C TYR A 32 -2.63 -8.60 -2.00
N MET A 33 -3.59 -8.67 -2.89
CA MET A 33 -4.13 -9.95 -3.33
C MET A 33 -4.11 -9.98 -4.85
N ARG A 34 -3.95 -11.19 -5.36
CA ARG A 34 -3.97 -11.42 -6.79
C ARG A 34 -5.27 -12.12 -7.15
N ILE A 35 -6.04 -11.51 -8.01
CA ILE A 35 -7.29 -12.08 -8.48
C ILE A 35 -7.16 -12.26 -9.98
N GLY A 36 -6.91 -13.52 -10.39
CA GLY A 36 -6.57 -13.78 -11.77
C GLY A 36 -5.26 -13.09 -12.11
N ARG A 37 -5.30 -12.17 -13.06
CA ARG A 37 -4.13 -11.38 -13.44
C ARG A 37 -4.16 -9.99 -12.82
N SER A 38 -5.15 -9.73 -12.00
CA SER A 38 -5.32 -8.40 -11.44
C SER A 38 -4.77 -8.35 -10.03
N ILE A 39 -4.17 -7.21 -9.69
CA ILE A 39 -3.71 -6.94 -8.34
C ILE A 39 -4.72 -6.02 -7.69
N ARG A 40 -5.07 -6.33 -6.45
CA ARG A 40 -5.99 -5.49 -5.69
C ARG A 40 -5.47 -5.33 -4.27
N TYR A 41 -5.81 -4.23 -3.65
CA TYR A 41 -5.43 -3.95 -2.28
C TYR A 41 -6.70 -3.82 -1.44
N ASN A 42 -6.73 -4.50 -0.32
CA ASN A 42 -7.84 -4.39 0.63
C ASN A 42 -7.65 -3.09 1.40
N LEU A 43 -8.63 -2.20 1.34
CA LEU A 43 -8.52 -0.89 1.97
C LEU A 43 -8.20 -1.00 3.47
N ALA A 44 -8.89 -1.88 4.18
CA ALA A 44 -8.66 -2.02 5.62
C ALA A 44 -7.23 -2.48 5.91
N ALA A 45 -6.74 -3.44 5.13
CA ALA A 45 -5.38 -3.94 5.31
C ALA A 45 -4.36 -2.86 4.95
N LEU A 46 -4.67 -2.07 3.93
CA LEU A 46 -3.78 -0.97 3.53
C LEU A 46 -3.68 0.07 4.65
N ILE A 47 -4.80 0.41 5.25
CA ILE A 47 -4.80 1.38 6.34
C ILE A 47 -4.01 0.86 7.53
N GLN A 48 -4.15 -0.42 7.85
CA GLN A 48 -3.39 -1.03 8.94
C GLN A 48 -1.89 -0.97 8.65
N TRP A 49 -1.52 -1.25 7.40
CA TRP A 49 -0.12 -1.19 7.02
C TRP A 49 0.42 0.24 7.16
N MET A 50 -0.39 1.22 6.76
CA MET A 50 0.01 2.62 6.90
C MET A 50 0.24 2.98 8.35
N LYS A 51 -0.64 2.53 9.23
CA LYS A 51 -0.50 2.81 10.65
C LYS A 51 0.75 2.17 11.23
N SER A 52 1.11 1.00 10.73
CA SER A 52 2.31 0.31 11.21
C SER A 52 3.58 1.04 10.81
N ARG A 53 3.50 1.92 9.81
CA ARG A 53 4.64 2.70 9.36
C ARG A 53 4.68 4.08 9.98
N GLN A 54 3.67 4.43 10.75
CA GLN A 54 3.61 5.74 11.36
C GLN A 54 4.63 5.85 12.48
N ARG A 55 5.32 6.96 12.50
CA ARG A 55 6.30 7.23 13.53
C ARG A 55 5.77 8.29 14.46
N LEU A 56 6.02 8.08 15.73
CA LEU A 56 5.52 8.97 16.75
C LEU A 56 6.63 9.78 17.40
N SER A 57 7.73 9.95 16.70
CA SER A 57 8.82 10.70 17.25
C SER A 57 8.61 12.19 17.04
N THR A 58 8.82 12.97 18.07
CA THR A 58 8.68 14.41 17.95
C THR A 58 10.00 15.05 17.58
N SER A 59 11.06 14.31 17.63
CA SER A 59 12.38 14.87 17.31
C SER A 59 12.73 14.70 15.85
N GLU A 60 11.91 13.99 15.13
CA GLU A 60 12.13 13.82 13.72
C GLU A 60 11.37 14.82 12.96
N GLN A 61 11.91 15.28 11.97
CA GLN A 61 11.08 16.10 11.13
C GLN A 61 11.63 16.33 9.82
#